data_f498ecd612d418bfe872ed31e2345250
#
_entry.id   f498ecd612d418bfe872ed31e2345250
#
_cell.length_a   1.000
_cell.length_b   1.000
_cell.length_c   1.000
_cell.angle_alpha   90.00
_cell.angle_beta   90.00
_cell.angle_gamma   90.00
#
_symmetry.space_group_name_H-M   'P 1'
#
loop_
_entity.id
_entity.type
_entity.pdbx_description
1 polymer ?
#
loop_
_entity_poly.entity_id
_entity_poly.type
_entity_poly.pdbx_seq_one_letter_code
_entity_poly.pdbx_strand_id
1 'polypeptide(L)'
;ASKKSNIKSTNKTYKQMSTPVDTQKKEITNMPNNGHAMAPYMMSVALYVACMALSLMYPFGKGMTTTDSPVKFLLAKATVMVPLSFVQALILYFSLRGFCGFTPARPGLCIAFMLLLSLAFMAFIAFLAIAFGRIGEFIALIFMVFNLGASAGTYPLETAPHWYTVLHPFVPFTYSVNGFRSVIANATAVPTTEILFFVGLLVVSVLLTYVIVRHRSKTHKVFLPEVFDGEC
;
A
#
# COMPACT_ATOMS: atom_id res chain seq x y z
N ALA A 1 15.97 -37.81 44.42
CA ALA A 1 15.95 -36.81 45.47
C ALA A 1 15.55 -35.46 44.91
N SER A 2 14.26 -35.09 45.11
CA SER A 2 13.66 -33.82 44.66
C SER A 2 14.12 -32.69 45.58
N LYS A 3 14.94 -31.79 45.07
CA LYS A 3 15.36 -30.58 45.75
C LYS A 3 14.19 -29.58 45.77
N LYS A 4 13.37 -29.58 46.84
CA LYS A 4 12.40 -28.53 47.10
C LYS A 4 13.18 -27.23 47.35
N SER A 5 13.18 -26.31 46.39
CA SER A 5 13.68 -24.96 46.60
C SER A 5 12.69 -24.22 47.50
N ASN A 6 13.14 -23.94 48.73
CA ASN A 6 12.42 -23.12 49.70
C ASN A 6 12.46 -21.65 49.20
N ILE A 7 11.53 -21.24 48.38
CA ILE A 7 11.37 -19.85 48.00
C ILE A 7 10.61 -19.18 49.12
N LYS A 8 11.31 -18.42 49.96
CA LYS A 8 10.70 -17.54 50.97
C LYS A 8 9.80 -16.54 50.23
N SER A 9 8.50 -16.77 50.30
CA SER A 9 7.50 -15.86 49.74
C SER A 9 7.46 -14.55 50.54
N THR A 10 8.19 -13.57 50.07
CA THR A 10 8.12 -12.20 50.53
C THR A 10 7.22 -11.41 49.59
N ASN A 11 6.48 -10.41 50.07
CA ASN A 11 5.66 -9.51 49.26
C ASN A 11 6.39 -8.95 48.04
N LYS A 12 7.71 -8.84 48.10
CA LYS A 12 8.60 -8.43 47.03
C LYS A 12 8.68 -9.49 45.91
N THR A 13 8.67 -10.78 46.28
CA THR A 13 8.70 -11.91 45.32
C THR A 13 7.38 -12.05 44.59
N TYR A 14 6.24 -11.83 45.25
CA TYR A 14 4.94 -11.80 44.60
C TYR A 14 4.81 -10.62 43.63
N LYS A 15 5.33 -9.44 43.98
CA LYS A 15 5.34 -8.27 43.11
C LYS A 15 6.25 -8.46 41.87
N GLN A 16 7.39 -9.14 42.05
CA GLN A 16 8.29 -9.49 40.93
C GLN A 16 7.71 -10.59 40.02
N MET A 17 6.88 -11.48 40.55
CA MET A 17 6.18 -12.50 39.74
C MET A 17 4.96 -11.94 39.01
N SER A 18 4.27 -10.97 39.61
CA SER A 18 3.07 -10.34 38.99
C SER A 18 3.43 -9.26 37.97
N THR A 19 4.57 -8.59 38.17
CA THR A 19 5.09 -7.56 37.25
C THR A 19 6.59 -7.78 37.00
N PRO A 20 6.97 -8.78 36.18
CA PRO A 20 8.37 -9.15 35.96
C PRO A 20 9.16 -8.07 35.21
N VAL A 21 8.47 -7.13 34.56
CA VAL A 21 9.08 -6.01 33.81
C VAL A 21 8.38 -4.72 34.22
N ASP A 22 9.16 -3.76 34.73
CA ASP A 22 8.68 -2.38 34.95
C ASP A 22 8.65 -1.64 33.60
N THR A 23 7.54 -1.76 32.93
CA THR A 23 7.34 -1.12 31.62
C THR A 23 6.96 0.34 31.81
N GLN A 24 7.90 1.25 31.60
CA GLN A 24 7.58 2.66 31.44
C GLN A 24 6.88 2.87 30.08
N LYS A 25 5.55 2.80 30.11
CA LYS A 25 4.74 3.07 28.94
C LYS A 25 4.70 4.59 28.67
N LYS A 26 5.55 5.05 27.77
CA LYS A 26 5.49 6.42 27.24
C LYS A 26 4.53 6.44 26.06
N GLU A 27 3.29 6.85 26.27
CA GLU A 27 2.33 7.06 25.20
C GLU A 27 2.73 8.30 24.42
N ILE A 28 3.16 8.10 23.16
CA ILE A 28 3.52 9.19 22.24
C ILE A 28 2.26 9.75 21.56
N THR A 29 1.19 8.94 21.48
CA THR A 29 -0.05 9.28 20.82
C THR A 29 -1.23 8.59 21.48
N ASN A 30 -2.32 9.32 21.72
CA ASN A 30 -3.54 8.74 22.25
C ASN A 30 -4.35 8.10 21.11
N MET A 31 -4.36 6.75 21.05
CA MET A 31 -5.17 5.97 20.10
C MET A 31 -6.45 5.53 20.81
N PRO A 32 -7.62 6.05 20.43
CA PRO A 32 -8.87 5.80 21.15
C PRO A 32 -9.31 4.32 21.11
N ASN A 33 -8.93 3.57 20.07
CA ASN A 33 -9.25 2.15 19.95
C ASN A 33 -8.30 1.41 18.99
N ASN A 34 -8.34 0.06 18.99
CA ASN A 34 -7.55 -0.80 18.11
C ASN A 34 -7.81 -0.55 16.62
N GLY A 35 -9.00 -0.11 16.25
CA GLY A 35 -9.35 0.21 14.87
C GLY A 35 -8.48 1.34 14.31
N HIS A 36 -8.26 2.40 15.11
CA HIS A 36 -7.37 3.50 14.72
C HIS A 36 -5.91 3.07 14.59
N ALA A 37 -5.45 2.12 15.42
CA ALA A 37 -4.08 1.61 15.37
C ALA A 37 -3.84 0.77 14.09
N MET A 38 -4.83 0.01 13.64
CA MET A 38 -4.74 -0.84 12.43
C MET A 38 -5.18 -0.13 11.16
N ALA A 39 -5.88 1.01 11.25
CA ALA A 39 -6.38 1.77 10.10
C ALA A 39 -5.29 2.08 9.04
N PRO A 40 -4.07 2.52 9.40
CA PRO A 40 -3.01 2.81 8.42
C PRO A 40 -2.72 1.64 7.48
N TYR A 41 -2.61 0.45 8.04
CA TYR A 41 -2.34 -0.77 7.27
C TYR A 41 -3.53 -1.16 6.40
N MET A 42 -4.72 -1.23 6.99
CA MET A 42 -5.94 -1.63 6.28
C MET A 42 -6.30 -0.67 5.14
N MET A 43 -6.10 0.63 5.32
CA MET A 43 -6.30 1.64 4.28
C MET A 43 -5.33 1.45 3.10
N SER A 44 -4.06 1.16 3.39
CA SER A 44 -3.05 0.90 2.36
C SER A 44 -3.40 -0.34 1.53
N VAL A 45 -3.81 -1.43 2.21
CA VAL A 45 -4.25 -2.67 1.57
C VAL A 45 -5.49 -2.43 0.71
N ALA A 46 -6.51 -1.75 1.25
CA ALA A 46 -7.76 -1.50 0.56
C ALA A 46 -7.55 -0.70 -0.74
N LEU A 47 -6.72 0.35 -0.70
CA LEU A 47 -6.40 1.15 -1.89
C LEU A 47 -5.66 0.31 -2.95
N TYR A 48 -4.69 -0.50 -2.54
CA TYR A 48 -3.96 -1.34 -3.49
C TYR A 48 -4.85 -2.41 -4.12
N VAL A 49 -5.65 -3.12 -3.31
CA VAL A 49 -6.58 -4.15 -3.79
C VAL A 49 -7.64 -3.56 -4.72
N ALA A 50 -8.16 -2.37 -4.42
CA ALA A 50 -9.10 -1.69 -5.30
C ALA A 50 -8.47 -1.34 -6.67
N CYS A 51 -7.21 -0.86 -6.68
CA CYS A 51 -6.46 -0.64 -7.93
C CYS A 51 -6.24 -1.94 -8.70
N MET A 52 -5.93 -3.05 -8.01
CA MET A 52 -5.80 -4.38 -8.63
C MET A 52 -7.12 -4.85 -9.24
N ALA A 53 -8.22 -4.74 -8.51
CA ALA A 53 -9.54 -5.12 -9.00
C ALA A 53 -9.93 -4.33 -10.27
N LEU A 54 -9.65 -3.02 -10.27
CA LEU A 54 -9.87 -2.18 -11.46
C LEU A 54 -8.98 -2.60 -12.64
N SER A 55 -7.74 -3.01 -12.39
CA SER A 55 -6.83 -3.51 -13.42
C SER A 55 -7.35 -4.80 -14.07
N LEU A 56 -7.90 -5.71 -13.28
CA LEU A 56 -8.47 -6.96 -13.78
C LEU A 56 -9.76 -6.73 -14.60
N MET A 57 -10.56 -5.74 -14.21
CA MET A 57 -11.82 -5.42 -14.90
C MET A 57 -11.61 -4.58 -16.16
N TYR A 58 -10.62 -3.68 -16.16
CA TYR A 58 -10.34 -2.77 -17.25
C TYR A 58 -9.05 -3.15 -17.97
N PRO A 59 -9.11 -3.58 -19.23
CA PRO A 59 -7.93 -4.04 -19.95
C PRO A 59 -7.03 -2.87 -20.35
N PHE A 60 -6.07 -2.52 -19.50
CA PHE A 60 -5.15 -1.40 -19.71
C PHE A 60 -4.29 -1.55 -20.98
N GLY A 61 -3.93 -2.79 -21.34
CA GLY A 61 -3.11 -3.07 -22.52
C GLY A 61 -3.87 -3.06 -23.85
N LYS A 62 -5.22 -3.16 -23.84
CA LYS A 62 -6.00 -3.20 -25.09
C LYS A 62 -6.23 -1.79 -25.66
N GLY A 63 -6.39 -1.70 -26.98
CA GLY A 63 -6.75 -0.47 -27.70
C GLY A 63 -5.58 0.37 -28.19
N MET A 64 -4.36 -0.18 -28.24
CA MET A 64 -3.23 0.46 -28.89
C MET A 64 -3.24 0.10 -30.37
N THR A 65 -3.62 1.06 -31.22
CA THR A 65 -3.47 0.93 -32.67
C THR A 65 -2.08 1.41 -33.08
N THR A 66 -1.57 0.86 -34.19
CA THR A 66 -0.22 1.17 -34.70
C THR A 66 -0.04 2.64 -35.12
N THR A 67 -1.14 3.38 -35.22
CA THR A 67 -1.19 4.77 -35.71
C THR A 67 -1.23 5.80 -34.57
N ASP A 68 -1.47 5.39 -33.31
CA ASP A 68 -1.67 6.32 -32.21
C ASP A 68 -0.35 6.83 -31.63
N SER A 69 -0.29 8.14 -31.34
CA SER A 69 0.84 8.68 -30.63
C SER A 69 0.83 8.16 -29.18
N PRO A 70 2.01 7.80 -28.60
CA PRO A 70 2.11 7.28 -27.24
C PRO A 70 1.44 8.16 -26.19
N VAL A 71 1.49 9.48 -26.41
CA VAL A 71 0.87 10.46 -25.50
C VAL A 71 -0.65 10.38 -25.55
N LYS A 72 -1.26 10.24 -26.73
CA LYS A 72 -2.72 10.12 -26.87
C LYS A 72 -3.22 8.86 -26.18
N PHE A 73 -2.51 7.73 -26.33
CA PHE A 73 -2.83 6.48 -25.65
C PHE A 73 -2.80 6.64 -24.13
N LEU A 74 -1.72 7.22 -23.60
CA LEU A 74 -1.59 7.47 -22.15
C LEU A 74 -2.67 8.40 -21.61
N LEU A 75 -2.97 9.49 -22.34
CA LEU A 75 -4.03 10.42 -21.93
C LEU A 75 -5.41 9.75 -21.95
N ALA A 76 -5.71 8.96 -22.97
CA ALA A 76 -6.97 8.22 -23.03
C ALA A 76 -7.13 7.24 -21.85
N LYS A 77 -6.05 6.54 -21.46
CA LYS A 77 -6.08 5.68 -20.27
C LYS A 77 -6.16 6.49 -18.97
N ALA A 78 -5.41 7.58 -18.86
CA ALA A 78 -5.45 8.46 -17.71
C ALA A 78 -6.85 9.07 -17.47
N THR A 79 -7.60 9.38 -18.51
CA THR A 79 -8.98 9.89 -18.40
C THR A 79 -9.91 8.94 -17.65
N VAL A 80 -9.66 7.63 -17.71
CA VAL A 80 -10.45 6.63 -16.96
C VAL A 80 -9.82 6.36 -15.59
N MET A 81 -8.49 6.19 -15.56
CA MET A 81 -7.77 5.78 -14.34
C MET A 81 -7.79 6.83 -13.24
N VAL A 82 -7.59 8.10 -13.60
CA VAL A 82 -7.53 9.19 -12.63
C VAL A 82 -8.86 9.38 -11.90
N PRO A 83 -10.01 9.54 -12.57
CA PRO A 83 -11.29 9.64 -11.88
C PRO A 83 -11.61 8.42 -11.01
N LEU A 84 -11.33 7.21 -11.49
CA LEU A 84 -11.56 5.99 -10.70
C LEU A 84 -10.70 5.96 -9.43
N SER A 85 -9.42 6.37 -9.53
CA SER A 85 -8.53 6.49 -8.37
C SER A 85 -9.05 7.49 -7.35
N PHE A 86 -9.60 8.62 -7.79
CA PHE A 86 -10.22 9.60 -6.90
C PHE A 86 -11.47 9.04 -6.22
N VAL A 87 -12.37 8.45 -7.00
CA VAL A 87 -13.64 7.90 -6.49
C VAL A 87 -13.39 6.81 -5.45
N GLN A 88 -12.49 5.85 -5.71
CA GLN A 88 -12.19 4.78 -4.75
C GLN A 88 -11.58 5.31 -3.44
N ALA A 89 -10.69 6.30 -3.50
CA ALA A 89 -10.10 6.89 -2.31
C ALA A 89 -11.13 7.64 -1.47
N LEU A 90 -12.04 8.40 -2.11
CA LEU A 90 -13.13 9.11 -1.43
C LEU A 90 -14.14 8.13 -0.83
N ILE A 91 -14.54 7.08 -1.56
CA ILE A 91 -15.44 6.04 -1.04
C ILE A 91 -14.83 5.41 0.21
N LEU A 92 -13.55 5.04 0.18
CA LEU A 92 -12.87 4.46 1.33
C LEU A 92 -12.87 5.43 2.53
N TYR A 93 -12.53 6.69 2.32
CA TYR A 93 -12.50 7.69 3.39
C TYR A 93 -13.90 7.89 4.02
N PHE A 94 -14.91 8.11 3.20
CA PHE A 94 -16.28 8.35 3.70
C PHE A 94 -16.88 7.10 4.35
N SER A 95 -16.58 5.91 3.84
CA SER A 95 -17.00 4.65 4.47
C SER A 95 -16.38 4.48 5.85
N LEU A 96 -15.09 4.72 6.02
CA LEU A 96 -14.42 4.65 7.31
C LEU A 96 -14.97 5.70 8.29
N ARG A 97 -15.22 6.91 7.81
CA ARG A 97 -15.79 7.98 8.64
C ARG A 97 -17.23 7.69 9.05
N GLY A 98 -18.06 7.21 8.13
CA GLY A 98 -19.50 6.97 8.36
C GLY A 98 -19.78 5.70 9.18
N PHE A 99 -19.11 4.60 8.89
CA PHE A 99 -19.40 3.31 9.55
C PHE A 99 -18.50 3.05 10.77
N CYS A 100 -17.23 3.48 10.73
CA CYS A 100 -16.26 3.18 11.78
C CYS A 100 -15.99 4.35 12.72
N GLY A 101 -16.60 5.52 12.50
CA GLY A 101 -16.31 6.70 13.31
C GLY A 101 -14.87 7.19 13.22
N PHE A 102 -14.21 6.96 12.08
CA PHE A 102 -12.81 7.29 11.87
C PHE A 102 -12.59 8.81 11.89
N THR A 103 -11.77 9.28 12.82
CA THR A 103 -11.45 10.70 13.01
C THR A 103 -9.93 10.91 12.98
N PRO A 104 -9.33 11.13 11.80
CA PRO A 104 -7.91 11.42 11.72
C PRO A 104 -7.60 12.81 12.30
N ALA A 105 -6.41 12.99 12.86
CA ALA A 105 -5.97 14.28 13.42
C ALA A 105 -5.96 15.39 12.36
N ARG A 106 -5.71 15.05 11.09
CA ARG A 106 -5.70 15.99 9.94
C ARG A 106 -6.51 15.44 8.78
N PRO A 107 -7.83 15.66 8.74
CA PRO A 107 -8.72 15.06 7.73
C PRO A 107 -8.36 15.47 6.30
N GLY A 108 -8.03 16.73 6.05
CA GLY A 108 -7.68 17.22 4.71
C GLY A 108 -6.37 16.58 4.18
N LEU A 109 -5.35 16.49 5.03
CA LEU A 109 -4.08 15.84 4.65
C LEU A 109 -4.26 14.33 4.47
N CYS A 110 -5.15 13.71 5.26
CA CYS A 110 -5.49 12.29 5.12
C CYS A 110 -6.12 12.00 3.74
N ILE A 111 -7.09 12.81 3.33
CA ILE A 111 -7.72 12.68 2.00
C ILE A 111 -6.68 12.91 0.90
N ALA A 112 -5.88 13.97 0.99
CA ALA A 112 -4.86 14.26 -0.01
C ALA A 112 -3.83 13.12 -0.14
N PHE A 113 -3.40 12.54 0.99
CA PHE A 113 -2.48 11.41 1.01
C PHE A 113 -3.13 10.15 0.43
N MET A 114 -4.39 9.86 0.74
CA MET A 114 -5.14 8.75 0.13
C MET A 114 -5.27 8.88 -1.38
N LEU A 115 -5.56 10.09 -1.87
CA LEU A 115 -5.64 10.37 -3.30
C LEU A 115 -4.29 10.15 -4.00
N LEU A 116 -3.20 10.63 -3.40
CA LEU A 116 -1.84 10.40 -3.91
C LEU A 116 -1.49 8.91 -3.97
N LEU A 117 -1.77 8.16 -2.88
CA LEU A 117 -1.54 6.73 -2.83
C LEU A 117 -2.33 5.98 -3.90
N SER A 118 -3.61 6.29 -4.02
CA SER A 118 -4.48 5.67 -5.00
C SER A 118 -3.97 5.88 -6.43
N LEU A 119 -3.55 7.12 -6.77
CA LEU A 119 -2.95 7.42 -8.06
C LEU A 119 -1.62 6.69 -8.29
N ALA A 120 -0.75 6.65 -7.27
CA ALA A 120 0.55 6.01 -7.38
C ALA A 120 0.42 4.49 -7.56
N PHE A 121 -0.44 3.85 -6.78
CA PHE A 121 -0.71 2.41 -6.92
C PHE A 121 -1.37 2.08 -8.26
N MET A 122 -2.35 2.89 -8.70
CA MET A 122 -2.98 2.71 -10.00
C MET A 122 -1.96 2.83 -11.14
N ALA A 123 -1.09 3.85 -11.10
CA ALA A 123 -0.05 4.04 -12.12
C ALA A 123 0.95 2.87 -12.12
N PHE A 124 1.34 2.38 -10.95
CA PHE A 124 2.25 1.24 -10.81
C PHE A 124 1.63 -0.06 -11.36
N ILE A 125 0.40 -0.38 -10.99
CA ILE A 125 -0.30 -1.59 -11.46
C ILE A 125 -0.58 -1.48 -12.96
N ALA A 126 -1.01 -0.32 -13.46
CA ALA A 126 -1.21 -0.09 -14.88
C ALA A 126 0.10 -0.21 -15.68
N PHE A 127 1.23 0.25 -15.15
CA PHE A 127 2.54 0.01 -15.74
C PHE A 127 2.81 -1.48 -15.91
N LEU A 128 2.63 -2.29 -14.86
CA LEU A 128 2.83 -3.74 -14.93
C LEU A 128 1.87 -4.41 -15.93
N ALA A 129 0.60 -4.03 -15.92
CA ALA A 129 -0.41 -4.56 -16.84
C ALA A 129 -0.11 -4.17 -18.30
N ILE A 130 0.34 -2.95 -18.57
CA ILE A 130 0.72 -2.51 -19.92
C ILE A 130 2.05 -3.17 -20.34
N ALA A 131 3.01 -3.33 -19.40
CA ALA A 131 4.33 -3.90 -19.72
C ALA A 131 4.26 -5.39 -20.02
N PHE A 132 3.53 -6.15 -19.22
CA PHE A 132 3.56 -7.62 -19.23
C PHE A 132 2.18 -8.27 -19.46
N GLY A 133 1.12 -7.47 -19.64
CA GLY A 133 -0.25 -8.00 -19.80
C GLY A 133 -0.73 -8.72 -18.54
N ARG A 134 -1.38 -9.87 -18.70
CA ARG A 134 -1.88 -10.70 -17.56
C ARG A 134 -0.78 -11.18 -16.63
N ILE A 135 0.44 -11.42 -17.15
CA ILE A 135 1.59 -11.76 -16.30
C ILE A 135 1.94 -10.58 -15.38
N GLY A 136 1.83 -9.35 -15.87
CA GLY A 136 2.03 -8.15 -15.05
C GLY A 136 1.04 -8.01 -13.90
N GLU A 137 -0.23 -8.35 -14.14
CA GLU A 137 -1.25 -8.38 -13.09
C GLU A 137 -0.95 -9.45 -12.03
N PHE A 138 -0.46 -10.62 -12.46
CA PHE A 138 -0.02 -11.66 -11.54
C PHE A 138 1.21 -11.25 -10.72
N ILE A 139 2.19 -10.55 -11.35
CA ILE A 139 3.33 -9.97 -10.65
C ILE A 139 2.87 -8.95 -9.61
N ALA A 140 1.90 -8.09 -9.94
CA ALA A 140 1.33 -7.13 -8.99
C ALA A 140 0.66 -7.82 -7.80
N LEU A 141 0.00 -8.98 -8.01
CA LEU A 141 -0.59 -9.78 -6.95
C LEU A 141 0.48 -10.39 -6.04
N ILE A 142 1.53 -10.98 -6.60
CA ILE A 142 2.67 -11.51 -5.82
C ILE A 142 3.32 -10.37 -5.02
N PHE A 143 3.53 -9.23 -5.65
CA PHE A 143 4.10 -8.04 -5.01
C PHE A 143 3.23 -7.55 -3.84
N MET A 144 1.88 -7.66 -3.95
CA MET A 144 0.98 -7.39 -2.84
C MET A 144 1.25 -8.29 -1.63
N VAL A 145 1.45 -9.60 -1.85
CA VAL A 145 1.74 -10.55 -0.77
C VAL A 145 3.02 -10.17 -0.03
N PHE A 146 4.08 -9.81 -0.77
CA PHE A 146 5.32 -9.30 -0.15
C PHE A 146 5.09 -8.00 0.62
N ASN A 147 4.29 -7.09 0.08
CA ASN A 147 3.92 -5.84 0.75
C ASN A 147 3.20 -6.09 2.08
N LEU A 148 2.29 -7.06 2.13
CA LEU A 148 1.55 -7.42 3.35
C LEU A 148 2.51 -7.89 4.45
N GLY A 149 3.47 -8.75 4.11
CA GLY A 149 4.41 -9.30 5.08
C GLY A 149 5.49 -8.32 5.55
N ALA A 150 6.05 -7.52 4.62
CA ALA A 150 7.23 -6.69 4.89
C ALA A 150 6.91 -5.28 5.43
N SER A 151 5.64 -4.86 5.46
CA SER A 151 5.25 -3.49 5.84
C SER A 151 5.22 -3.19 7.32
N ALA A 152 5.44 -4.18 8.20
CA ALA A 152 5.29 -4.05 9.67
C ALA A 152 3.94 -3.42 10.09
N GLY A 153 2.91 -3.69 9.32
CA GLY A 153 1.59 -3.11 9.55
C GLY A 153 0.88 -3.68 10.78
N THR A 154 1.03 -4.98 11.01
CA THR A 154 0.35 -5.73 12.07
C THR A 154 1.30 -6.24 13.14
N TYR A 155 2.55 -6.58 12.78
CA TYR A 155 3.55 -7.13 13.70
C TYR A 155 4.83 -6.30 13.67
N PRO A 156 5.54 -6.17 14.81
CA PRO A 156 6.86 -5.57 14.86
C PRO A 156 7.85 -6.35 13.99
N LEU A 157 8.74 -5.63 13.29
CA LEU A 157 9.76 -6.24 12.43
C LEU A 157 10.72 -7.17 13.18
N GLU A 158 10.91 -6.93 14.48
CA GLU A 158 11.77 -7.72 15.37
C GLU A 158 11.29 -9.17 15.52
N THR A 159 9.99 -9.41 15.30
CA THR A 159 9.39 -10.76 15.36
C THR A 159 9.33 -11.44 14.01
N ALA A 160 9.67 -10.72 12.92
CA ALA A 160 9.64 -11.24 11.57
C ALA A 160 10.99 -11.90 11.17
N PRO A 161 11.01 -12.86 10.23
CA PRO A 161 12.24 -13.40 9.68
C PRO A 161 13.14 -12.30 9.09
N HIS A 162 14.45 -12.46 9.21
CA HIS A 162 15.46 -11.47 8.82
C HIS A 162 15.31 -10.95 7.36
N TRP A 163 14.88 -11.77 6.43
CA TRP A 163 14.68 -11.36 5.04
C TRP A 163 13.57 -10.31 4.87
N TYR A 164 12.56 -10.27 5.76
CA TYR A 164 11.55 -9.20 5.76
C TYR A 164 12.15 -7.85 6.17
N THR A 165 13.12 -7.84 7.07
CA THR A 165 13.81 -6.61 7.48
C THR A 165 14.60 -6.00 6.30
N VAL A 166 15.18 -6.86 5.45
CA VAL A 166 15.89 -6.41 4.24
C VAL A 166 14.92 -5.87 3.18
N LEU A 167 13.74 -6.49 3.03
CA LEU A 167 12.71 -6.07 2.08
C LEU A 167 11.98 -4.80 2.51
N HIS A 168 11.86 -4.55 3.80
CA HIS A 168 11.09 -3.45 4.39
C HIS A 168 11.32 -2.08 3.73
N PRO A 169 12.56 -1.61 3.47
CA PRO A 169 12.80 -0.31 2.85
C PRO A 169 12.41 -0.23 1.36
N PHE A 170 12.25 -1.37 0.68
CA PHE A 170 11.89 -1.42 -0.75
C PHE A 170 10.39 -1.53 -1.00
N VAL A 171 9.62 -1.78 0.04
CA VAL A 171 8.20 -2.07 -0.05
C VAL A 171 7.38 -0.79 0.08
N PRO A 172 6.54 -0.43 -0.93
CA PRO A 172 5.70 0.77 -0.89
C PRO A 172 4.76 0.84 0.31
N PHE A 173 4.27 -0.31 0.81
CA PHE A 173 3.39 -0.32 1.99
C PHE A 173 4.07 0.18 3.25
N THR A 174 5.37 0.04 3.40
CA THR A 174 6.14 0.62 4.50
C THR A 174 5.92 2.12 4.58
N TYR A 175 6.07 2.80 3.45
CA TYR A 175 5.88 4.25 3.35
C TYR A 175 4.41 4.65 3.47
N SER A 176 3.48 3.87 2.91
CA SER A 176 2.06 4.17 3.05
C SER A 176 1.57 4.06 4.48
N VAL A 177 1.96 2.99 5.19
CA VAL A 177 1.59 2.77 6.61
C VAL A 177 2.20 3.85 7.50
N ASN A 178 3.47 4.21 7.30
CA ASN A 178 4.13 5.27 8.07
C ASN A 178 3.51 6.64 7.80
N GLY A 179 3.19 6.94 6.54
CA GLY A 179 2.51 8.16 6.16
C GLY A 179 1.12 8.26 6.78
N PHE A 180 0.32 7.21 6.74
CA PHE A 180 -0.97 7.18 7.42
C PHE A 180 -0.86 7.29 8.94
N ARG A 181 0.12 6.62 9.57
CA ARG A 181 0.39 6.76 11.00
C ARG A 181 0.65 8.23 11.37
N SER A 182 1.47 8.92 10.57
CA SER A 182 1.76 10.34 10.79
C SER A 182 0.53 11.22 10.66
N VAL A 183 -0.31 10.99 9.67
CA VAL A 183 -1.50 11.81 9.39
C VAL A 183 -2.65 11.53 10.35
N ILE A 184 -2.81 10.28 10.77
CA ILE A 184 -3.91 9.84 11.65
C ILE A 184 -3.59 10.19 13.11
N ALA A 185 -2.37 9.94 13.54
CA ALA A 185 -1.98 10.00 14.96
C ALA A 185 -1.34 11.32 15.36
N ASN A 186 -0.71 12.05 14.42
CA ASN A 186 0.08 13.23 14.76
C ASN A 186 -0.43 14.48 14.03
N ALA A 187 -0.90 15.45 14.79
CA ALA A 187 -1.40 16.70 14.23
C ALA A 187 -0.30 17.65 13.72
N THR A 188 0.95 17.44 14.08
CA THR A 188 2.06 18.34 13.76
C THR A 188 2.99 17.84 12.65
N ALA A 189 3.18 16.53 12.53
CA ALA A 189 4.08 15.96 11.53
C ALA A 189 3.42 15.88 10.14
N VAL A 190 4.14 16.32 9.12
CA VAL A 190 3.79 16.13 7.72
C VAL A 190 4.66 14.98 7.17
N PRO A 191 4.09 13.94 6.56
CA PRO A 191 4.85 12.81 6.03
C PRO A 191 5.54 13.16 4.70
N THR A 192 6.50 14.07 4.74
CA THR A 192 7.17 14.60 3.54
C THR A 192 7.96 13.53 2.78
N THR A 193 8.65 12.64 3.50
CA THR A 193 9.42 11.54 2.92
C THR A 193 8.51 10.56 2.18
N GLU A 194 7.39 10.22 2.79
CA GLU A 194 6.41 9.30 2.24
C GLU A 194 5.69 9.92 1.03
N ILE A 195 5.33 11.19 1.11
CA ILE A 195 4.76 11.94 -0.02
C ILE A 195 5.75 11.95 -1.19
N LEU A 196 7.03 12.29 -0.94
CA LEU A 196 8.07 12.33 -1.96
C LEU A 196 8.27 10.96 -2.61
N PHE A 197 8.26 9.89 -1.80
CA PHE A 197 8.35 8.51 -2.30
C PHE A 197 7.20 8.18 -3.26
N PHE A 198 5.94 8.49 -2.90
CA PHE A 198 4.79 8.20 -3.76
C PHE A 198 4.70 9.08 -5.00
N VAL A 199 5.11 10.33 -4.92
CA VAL A 199 5.28 11.20 -6.10
C VAL A 199 6.35 10.62 -7.02
N GLY A 200 7.48 10.18 -6.48
CA GLY A 200 8.53 9.51 -7.24
C GLY A 200 8.03 8.21 -7.91
N LEU A 201 7.33 7.36 -7.16
CA LEU A 201 6.74 6.13 -7.69
C LEU A 201 5.75 6.41 -8.84
N LEU A 202 4.90 7.42 -8.68
CA LEU A 202 3.95 7.86 -9.70
C LEU A 202 4.68 8.30 -10.98
N VAL A 203 5.65 9.21 -10.84
CA VAL A 203 6.42 9.75 -11.97
C VAL A 203 7.19 8.64 -12.68
N VAL A 204 7.90 7.79 -11.95
CA VAL A 204 8.66 6.67 -12.51
C VAL A 204 7.74 5.70 -13.24
N SER A 205 6.59 5.34 -12.66
CA SER A 205 5.62 4.43 -13.29
C SER A 205 5.07 5.01 -14.60
N VAL A 206 4.72 6.30 -14.61
CA VAL A 206 4.23 6.98 -15.82
C VAL A 206 5.32 7.07 -16.89
N LEU A 207 6.56 7.41 -16.52
CA LEU A 207 7.69 7.48 -17.45
C LEU A 207 8.01 6.11 -18.06
N LEU A 208 8.06 5.06 -17.24
CA LEU A 208 8.30 3.69 -17.73
C LEU A 208 7.18 3.24 -18.67
N THR A 209 5.93 3.54 -18.34
CA THR A 209 4.79 3.26 -19.22
C THR A 209 4.95 3.98 -20.56
N TYR A 210 5.30 5.27 -20.52
CA TYR A 210 5.54 6.05 -21.73
C TYR A 210 6.64 5.45 -22.61
N VAL A 211 7.77 5.06 -22.01
CA VAL A 211 8.92 4.47 -22.73
C VAL A 211 8.49 3.15 -23.41
N ILE A 212 7.77 2.29 -22.69
CA ILE A 212 7.30 1.00 -23.23
C ILE A 212 6.32 1.23 -24.38
N VAL A 213 5.33 2.10 -24.20
CA VAL A 213 4.34 2.42 -25.23
C VAL A 213 5.02 3.02 -26.47
N ARG A 214 5.97 3.94 -26.27
CA ARG A 214 6.76 4.54 -27.37
C ARG A 214 7.61 3.51 -28.10
N HIS A 215 8.25 2.59 -27.39
CA HIS A 215 9.06 1.53 -28.00
C HIS A 215 8.19 0.59 -28.85
N ARG A 216 7.04 0.19 -28.33
CA ARG A 216 6.07 -0.66 -29.04
C ARG A 216 5.48 0.00 -30.28
N SER A 217 5.11 1.28 -30.17
CA SER A 217 4.62 2.08 -31.30
C SER A 217 5.62 2.14 -32.46
N LYS A 218 6.93 2.21 -32.17
CA LYS A 218 7.98 2.22 -33.21
C LYS A 218 8.27 0.86 -33.84
N THR A 219 8.07 -0.23 -33.10
CA THR A 219 8.51 -1.57 -33.53
C THR A 219 7.42 -2.33 -34.28
N HIS A 220 6.23 -1.74 -34.54
CA HIS A 220 5.06 -2.39 -35.20
C HIS A 220 4.70 -3.76 -34.59
N LYS A 221 5.21 -4.12 -33.42
CA LYS A 221 4.83 -5.35 -32.73
C LYS A 221 3.51 -5.10 -32.03
N VAL A 222 2.44 -5.49 -32.69
CA VAL A 222 1.15 -5.74 -32.06
C VAL A 222 1.38 -6.62 -30.83
N PHE A 223 0.72 -6.28 -29.76
CA PHE A 223 0.73 -6.95 -28.46
C PHE A 223 0.88 -8.46 -28.58
N LEU A 224 1.61 -9.07 -27.63
CA LEU A 224 1.67 -10.51 -27.48
C LEU A 224 0.27 -11.10 -27.66
N PRO A 225 0.10 -12.11 -28.51
CA PRO A 225 -1.20 -12.79 -28.64
C PRO A 225 -1.61 -13.24 -27.24
N GLU A 226 -2.85 -13.00 -26.92
CA GLU A 226 -3.47 -13.52 -25.70
C GLU A 226 -3.25 -15.04 -25.71
N VAL A 227 -2.39 -15.53 -24.82
CA VAL A 227 -2.04 -16.96 -24.74
C VAL A 227 -3.26 -17.80 -24.34
N PHE A 228 -4.39 -17.16 -24.04
CA PHE A 228 -5.65 -17.81 -23.64
C PHE A 228 -6.90 -17.03 -24.08
N ASP A 229 -7.01 -16.61 -25.33
CA ASP A 229 -8.33 -16.44 -25.90
C ASP A 229 -8.78 -17.82 -26.40
N GLY A 230 -9.24 -18.64 -25.47
CA GLY A 230 -10.08 -19.77 -25.80
C GLY A 230 -11.41 -19.20 -26.33
N GLU A 231 -11.53 -19.07 -27.62
CA GLU A 231 -12.83 -19.04 -28.26
C GLU A 231 -13.50 -20.37 -27.95
N CYS A 232 -14.57 -20.34 -27.13
CA CYS A 232 -15.69 -21.27 -27.20
C CYS A 232 -16.88 -20.56 -27.81
#